data_674f2a065ab978a645d1ed11d839ba04
#
_entry.id   674f2a065ab978a645d1ed11d839ba04
#
_cell.length_a   1.000
_cell.length_b   1.000
_cell.length_c   1.000
_cell.angle_alpha   90.00
_cell.angle_beta   90.00
_cell.angle_gamma   90.00
#
_symmetry.space_group_name_H-M   'P 1'
#
loop_
_entity.id
_entity.type
_entity.pdbx_description
1 polymer ?
#
loop_
_entity_poly.entity_id
_entity_poly.type
_entity_poly.pdbx_seq_one_letter_code
_entity_poly.pdbx_strand_id
1 'polypeptide(L)'
;EIMLAHRIQQGLLLQKALTCGLEIAEQAAELGITVADVLVCCGGGGLTSGIALALEQDAPNMRVRPVEPEGFDDVCRSLISGKIERNPTTLGSLCDAIVTLSPGQLTFPIMQRLCHAGITVNEEKALHAVQLAHDRLKITVEPGGAVALAAALFHGDQITSDCLIAVASGGNVDRDVFERA
;
A
#
# COMPACT_ATOMS: atom_id res chain seq x y z
N GLU A 1 3.65 -28.06 -7.61
CA GLU A 1 3.77 -27.86 -6.14
C GLU A 1 4.15 -26.43 -5.75
N ILE A 2 5.18 -25.82 -6.38
CA ILE A 2 5.60 -24.43 -6.09
C ILE A 2 4.48 -23.43 -6.37
N MET A 3 3.76 -23.56 -7.49
CA MET A 3 2.62 -22.68 -7.83
C MET A 3 1.45 -22.81 -6.86
N LEU A 4 1.18 -24.00 -6.35
CA LEU A 4 0.11 -24.22 -5.38
C LEU A 4 0.45 -23.60 -4.02
N ALA A 5 1.69 -23.78 -3.55
CA ALA A 5 2.18 -23.17 -2.32
C ALA A 5 2.13 -21.63 -2.38
N HIS A 6 2.52 -21.03 -3.50
CA HIS A 6 2.44 -19.59 -3.70
C HIS A 6 1.00 -19.05 -3.68
N ARG A 7 0.06 -19.77 -4.31
CA ARG A 7 -1.38 -19.40 -4.26
C ARG A 7 -1.97 -19.51 -2.86
N ILE A 8 -1.60 -20.54 -2.10
CA ILE A 8 -2.03 -20.70 -0.70
C ILE A 8 -1.49 -19.54 0.15
N GLN A 9 -0.23 -19.19 -0.01
CA GLN A 9 0.38 -18.07 0.71
C GLN A 9 -0.29 -16.73 0.36
N GLN A 10 -0.60 -16.46 -0.90
CA GLN A 10 -1.32 -15.26 -1.32
C GLN A 10 -2.75 -15.23 -0.73
N GLY A 11 -3.44 -16.36 -0.68
CA GLY A 11 -4.77 -16.47 -0.07
C GLY A 11 -4.76 -16.17 1.43
N LEU A 12 -3.76 -16.67 2.17
CA LEU A 12 -3.61 -16.40 3.61
C LEU A 12 -3.27 -14.93 3.90
N LEU A 13 -2.42 -14.31 3.07
CA LEU A 13 -2.11 -12.89 3.18
C LEU A 13 -3.36 -12.04 2.92
N LEU A 14 -4.13 -12.38 1.91
CA LEU A 14 -5.39 -11.71 1.60
C LEU A 14 -6.38 -11.78 2.76
N GLN A 15 -6.52 -12.94 3.39
CA GLN A 15 -7.41 -13.14 4.53
C GLN A 15 -7.00 -12.29 5.75
N LYS A 16 -5.71 -12.20 6.04
CA LYS A 16 -5.20 -11.31 7.12
C LYS A 16 -5.41 -9.83 6.78
N ALA A 17 -5.25 -9.46 5.52
CA ALA A 17 -5.42 -8.09 5.07
C ALA A 17 -6.90 -7.62 5.12
N LEU A 18 -7.87 -8.54 5.00
CA LEU A 18 -9.29 -8.24 5.22
C LEU A 18 -9.53 -7.66 6.62
N THR A 19 -8.89 -8.19 7.66
CA THR A 19 -9.05 -7.69 9.04
C THR A 19 -8.67 -6.22 9.15
N CYS A 20 -7.57 -5.81 8.51
CA CYS A 20 -7.16 -4.40 8.48
C CYS A 20 -8.22 -3.52 7.81
N GLY A 21 -8.81 -3.97 6.71
CA GLY A 21 -9.87 -3.23 6.02
C GLY A 21 -11.15 -3.12 6.84
N LEU A 22 -11.52 -4.17 7.57
CA LEU A 22 -12.67 -4.16 8.50
C LEU A 22 -12.46 -3.17 9.64
N GLU A 23 -11.27 -3.17 10.25
CA GLU A 23 -10.90 -2.21 11.30
C GLU A 23 -10.90 -0.77 10.79
N ILE A 24 -10.42 -0.52 9.56
CA ILE A 24 -10.50 0.80 8.94
C ILE A 24 -11.96 1.25 8.80
N ALA A 25 -12.84 0.38 8.29
CA ALA A 25 -14.26 0.70 8.12
C ALA A 25 -14.94 1.01 9.46
N GLU A 26 -14.71 0.18 10.48
CA GLU A 26 -15.27 0.35 11.82
C GLU A 26 -14.82 1.66 12.48
N GLN A 27 -13.50 1.90 12.53
CA GLN A 27 -12.94 3.09 13.15
C GLN A 27 -13.32 4.37 12.39
N ALA A 28 -13.38 4.32 11.06
CA ALA A 28 -13.83 5.46 10.29
C ALA A 28 -15.32 5.79 10.55
N ALA A 29 -16.16 4.76 10.67
CA ALA A 29 -17.58 4.95 11.04
C ALA A 29 -17.73 5.57 12.42
N GLU A 30 -16.94 5.14 13.40
CA GLU A 30 -16.92 5.73 14.76
C GLU A 30 -16.53 7.22 14.75
N LEU A 31 -15.65 7.61 13.82
CA LEU A 31 -15.23 8.99 13.62
C LEU A 31 -16.16 9.79 12.70
N GLY A 32 -17.22 9.18 12.17
CA GLY A 32 -18.14 9.81 11.23
C GLY A 32 -17.55 10.02 9.82
N ILE A 33 -16.45 9.34 9.49
CA ILE A 33 -15.79 9.41 8.19
C ILE A 33 -16.47 8.42 7.25
N THR A 34 -17.17 8.92 6.25
CA THR A 34 -17.87 8.09 5.26
C THR A 34 -17.22 8.09 3.89
N VAL A 35 -16.35 9.06 3.60
CA VAL A 35 -15.63 9.21 2.33
C VAL A 35 -14.16 9.52 2.65
N ALA A 36 -13.25 8.74 2.09
CA ALA A 36 -11.81 8.97 2.24
C ALA A 36 -11.03 8.35 1.06
N ASP A 37 -9.85 8.87 0.78
CA ASP A 37 -8.82 8.13 0.06
C ASP A 37 -8.02 7.28 1.06
N VAL A 38 -7.97 5.97 0.84
CA VAL A 38 -7.23 5.01 1.67
C VAL A 38 -5.95 4.61 0.93
N LEU A 39 -4.83 5.16 1.38
CA LEU A 39 -3.52 4.93 0.79
C LEU A 39 -2.89 3.68 1.41
N VAL A 40 -2.49 2.73 0.59
CA VAL A 40 -1.98 1.43 1.05
C VAL A 40 -0.68 1.10 0.34
N CYS A 41 0.38 0.83 1.10
CA CYS A 41 1.65 0.35 0.54
C CYS A 41 1.43 -0.96 -0.21
N CYS A 42 1.94 -1.03 -1.43
CA CYS A 42 1.64 -2.10 -2.36
C CYS A 42 2.92 -2.71 -2.96
N GLY A 43 3.08 -4.01 -2.76
CA GLY A 43 3.98 -4.85 -3.55
C GLY A 43 3.13 -5.78 -4.42
N GLY A 44 3.10 -7.08 -4.15
CA GLY A 44 2.26 -8.04 -4.89
C GLY A 44 0.74 -7.86 -4.73
N GLY A 45 0.29 -6.83 -3.99
CA GLY A 45 -1.11 -6.43 -3.88
C GLY A 45 -1.93 -7.18 -2.82
N GLY A 46 -1.30 -8.00 -1.95
CA GLY A 46 -2.02 -8.77 -0.94
C GLY A 46 -2.76 -7.91 0.09
N LEU A 47 -2.04 -6.96 0.70
CA LEU A 47 -2.60 -6.02 1.67
C LEU A 47 -3.67 -5.14 1.03
N THR A 48 -3.32 -4.51 -0.08
CA THR A 48 -4.20 -3.61 -0.83
C THR A 48 -5.51 -4.27 -1.26
N SER A 49 -5.42 -5.49 -1.82
CA SER A 49 -6.62 -6.25 -2.23
C SER A 49 -7.50 -6.65 -1.07
N GLY A 50 -6.91 -7.05 0.07
CA GLY A 50 -7.68 -7.40 1.26
C GLY A 50 -8.42 -6.21 1.84
N ILE A 51 -7.77 -5.06 1.97
CA ILE A 51 -8.40 -3.82 2.40
C ILE A 51 -9.53 -3.43 1.42
N ALA A 52 -9.26 -3.48 0.11
CA ALA A 52 -10.24 -3.10 -0.91
C ALA A 52 -11.51 -3.97 -0.86
N LEU A 53 -11.36 -5.29 -0.63
CA LEU A 53 -12.50 -6.21 -0.49
C LEU A 53 -13.34 -5.91 0.76
N ALA A 54 -12.72 -5.63 1.88
CA ALA A 54 -13.43 -5.27 3.10
C ALA A 54 -14.20 -3.95 2.93
N LEU A 55 -13.53 -2.92 2.40
CA LEU A 55 -14.15 -1.61 2.20
C LEU A 55 -15.24 -1.62 1.14
N GLU A 56 -15.17 -2.48 0.12
CA GLU A 56 -16.27 -2.65 -0.84
C GLU A 56 -17.59 -2.97 -0.15
N GLN A 57 -17.55 -3.78 0.91
CA GLN A 57 -18.72 -4.21 1.65
C GLN A 57 -19.13 -3.21 2.73
N ASP A 58 -18.19 -2.76 3.55
CA ASP A 58 -18.48 -2.06 4.81
C ASP A 58 -18.30 -0.54 4.73
N ALA A 59 -17.57 -0.04 3.72
CA ALA A 59 -17.36 1.39 3.49
C ALA A 59 -17.19 1.72 1.98
N PRO A 60 -18.20 1.48 1.14
CA PRO A 60 -18.10 1.49 -0.33
C PRO A 60 -17.75 2.85 -0.95
N ASN A 61 -17.82 3.93 -0.18
CA ASN A 61 -17.44 5.26 -0.65
C ASN A 61 -15.96 5.60 -0.35
N MET A 62 -15.21 4.70 0.28
CA MET A 62 -13.78 4.83 0.47
C MET A 62 -13.01 4.33 -0.75
N ARG A 63 -12.04 5.10 -1.20
CA ARG A 63 -11.26 4.82 -2.42
C ARG A 63 -9.89 4.29 -2.06
N VAL A 64 -9.67 3.00 -2.24
CA VAL A 64 -8.35 2.38 -2.03
C VAL A 64 -7.42 2.76 -3.17
N ARG A 65 -6.23 3.24 -2.83
CA ARG A 65 -5.19 3.62 -3.78
C ARG A 65 -3.87 2.94 -3.40
N PRO A 66 -3.33 2.09 -4.26
CA PRO A 66 -2.01 1.49 -4.03
C PRO A 66 -0.93 2.57 -4.10
N VAL A 67 0.08 2.43 -3.24
CA VAL A 67 1.26 3.30 -3.23
C VAL A 67 2.51 2.44 -3.38
N GLU A 68 3.35 2.79 -4.35
CA GLU A 68 4.55 2.04 -4.71
C GLU A 68 5.78 2.96 -4.78
N PRO A 69 6.99 2.41 -4.61
CA PRO A 69 8.21 3.17 -4.83
C PRO A 69 8.43 3.45 -6.32
N GLU A 70 8.96 4.61 -6.63
CA GLU A 70 9.33 5.02 -7.99
C GLU A 70 10.32 4.02 -8.61
N GLY A 71 10.06 3.61 -9.86
CA GLY A 71 10.83 2.58 -10.56
C GLY A 71 10.44 1.14 -10.25
N PHE A 72 9.56 0.93 -9.25
CA PHE A 72 9.00 -0.37 -8.88
C PHE A 72 7.47 -0.30 -8.80
N ASP A 73 6.88 0.38 -9.76
CA ASP A 73 5.48 0.80 -9.84
C ASP A 73 4.64 -0.13 -10.73
N ASP A 74 4.92 -1.42 -10.65
CA ASP A 74 4.28 -2.44 -11.48
C ASP A 74 2.76 -2.51 -11.32
N VAL A 75 2.22 -2.28 -10.12
CA VAL A 75 0.76 -2.22 -9.88
C VAL A 75 0.18 -0.96 -10.50
N CYS A 76 0.77 0.21 -10.29
CA CYS A 76 0.30 1.46 -10.88
C CYS A 76 0.24 1.36 -12.41
N ARG A 77 1.30 0.87 -13.06
CA ARG A 77 1.34 0.65 -14.50
C ARG A 77 0.33 -0.40 -14.95
N SER A 78 0.15 -1.47 -14.19
CA SER A 78 -0.82 -2.52 -14.48
C SER A 78 -2.26 -2.01 -14.44
N LEU A 79 -2.59 -1.16 -13.47
CA LEU A 79 -3.93 -0.56 -13.36
C LEU A 79 -4.23 0.37 -14.55
N ILE A 80 -3.23 1.10 -15.03
CA ILE A 80 -3.37 1.99 -16.20
C ILE A 80 -3.52 1.18 -17.50
N SER A 81 -2.68 0.15 -17.69
CA SER A 81 -2.67 -0.63 -18.93
C SER A 81 -3.76 -1.72 -18.99
N GLY A 82 -4.37 -2.04 -17.84
CA GLY A 82 -5.37 -3.11 -17.74
C GLY A 82 -4.82 -4.54 -17.81
N LYS A 83 -3.51 -4.69 -17.78
CA LYS A 83 -2.81 -6.00 -17.80
C LYS A 83 -1.63 -5.98 -16.84
N ILE A 84 -1.16 -7.18 -16.43
CA ILE A 84 -0.01 -7.31 -15.53
C ILE A 84 1.26 -6.81 -16.23
N GLU A 85 1.79 -5.70 -15.75
CA GLU A 85 3.10 -5.16 -16.11
C GLU A 85 4.18 -5.74 -15.17
N ARG A 86 5.44 -5.63 -15.58
CA ARG A 86 6.56 -6.18 -14.81
C ARG A 86 7.65 -5.14 -14.59
N ASN A 87 8.27 -5.22 -13.42
CA ASN A 87 9.51 -4.51 -13.15
C ASN A 87 10.71 -5.25 -13.78
N PRO A 88 11.75 -4.54 -14.20
CA PRO A 88 12.94 -5.16 -14.76
C PRO A 88 13.78 -5.90 -13.71
N THR A 89 13.66 -5.52 -12.44
CA THR A 89 14.43 -6.05 -11.30
C THR A 89 13.60 -5.96 -10.01
N THR A 90 14.05 -6.65 -8.97
CA THR A 90 13.56 -6.52 -7.59
C THR A 90 14.66 -6.02 -6.65
N LEU A 91 15.72 -5.44 -7.20
CA LEU A 91 16.88 -4.98 -6.43
C LEU A 91 17.08 -3.48 -6.63
N GLY A 92 17.59 -2.83 -5.60
CA GLY A 92 18.03 -1.44 -5.69
C GLY A 92 17.09 -0.40 -5.09
N SER A 93 16.07 -0.81 -4.33
CA SER A 93 15.23 0.10 -3.55
C SER A 93 15.39 -0.13 -2.05
N LEU A 94 15.32 0.93 -1.27
CA LEU A 94 15.23 0.90 0.19
C LEU A 94 13.84 0.43 0.67
N CYS A 95 12.84 0.44 -0.20
CA CYS A 95 11.50 -0.09 0.06
C CYS A 95 11.40 -1.59 -0.26
N ASP A 96 12.43 -2.37 0.02
CA ASP A 96 12.63 -3.77 -0.38
C ASP A 96 11.47 -4.70 0.01
N ALA A 97 10.81 -4.43 1.13
CA ALA A 97 9.66 -5.21 1.62
C ALA A 97 8.47 -5.22 0.66
N ILE A 98 8.35 -4.22 -0.22
CA ILE A 98 7.24 -4.09 -1.18
C ILE A 98 7.69 -4.13 -2.64
N VAL A 99 8.97 -4.35 -2.91
CA VAL A 99 9.47 -4.51 -4.29
C VAL A 99 9.16 -5.90 -4.81
N THR A 100 8.35 -5.98 -5.86
CA THR A 100 7.97 -7.23 -6.53
C THR A 100 8.24 -7.15 -8.03
N LEU A 101 8.31 -8.29 -8.71
CA LEU A 101 8.46 -8.32 -10.19
C LEU A 101 7.17 -7.94 -10.91
N SER A 102 6.02 -8.21 -10.29
CA SER A 102 4.71 -7.94 -10.87
C SER A 102 3.63 -8.15 -9.83
N PRO A 103 2.43 -7.57 -10.02
CA PRO A 103 1.27 -7.88 -9.20
C PRO A 103 0.99 -9.39 -9.15
N GLY A 104 0.42 -9.84 -8.06
CA GLY A 104 -0.02 -11.23 -7.95
C GLY A 104 -1.17 -11.55 -8.90
N GLN A 105 -1.18 -12.76 -9.45
CA GLN A 105 -2.25 -13.19 -10.37
C GLN A 105 -3.64 -13.25 -9.71
N LEU A 106 -3.71 -13.44 -8.38
CA LEU A 106 -4.95 -13.44 -7.62
C LEU A 106 -5.34 -12.02 -7.18
N THR A 107 -4.36 -11.17 -6.90
CA THR A 107 -4.59 -9.83 -6.36
C THR A 107 -4.88 -8.80 -7.44
N PHE A 108 -4.26 -8.91 -8.61
CA PHE A 108 -4.44 -7.95 -9.69
C PHE A 108 -5.90 -7.81 -10.16
N PRO A 109 -6.68 -8.88 -10.43
CA PRO A 109 -8.08 -8.75 -10.80
C PRO A 109 -8.93 -8.04 -9.73
N ILE A 110 -8.59 -8.22 -8.45
CA ILE A 110 -9.27 -7.55 -7.33
C ILE A 110 -8.94 -6.07 -7.36
N MET A 111 -7.66 -5.71 -7.44
CA MET A 111 -7.21 -4.32 -7.49
C MET A 111 -7.74 -3.60 -8.74
N GLN A 112 -7.75 -4.26 -9.89
CA GLN A 112 -8.29 -3.70 -11.13
C GLN A 112 -9.78 -3.33 -11.02
N ARG A 113 -10.53 -4.08 -10.23
CA ARG A 113 -11.96 -3.84 -10.01
C ARG A 113 -12.23 -2.81 -8.92
N LEU A 114 -11.43 -2.79 -7.86
CA LEU A 114 -11.76 -2.08 -6.63
C LEU A 114 -10.84 -0.89 -6.31
N CYS A 115 -9.63 -0.86 -6.86
CA CYS A 115 -8.70 0.21 -6.56
C CYS A 115 -8.81 1.36 -7.57
N HIS A 116 -8.56 2.56 -7.09
CA HIS A 116 -8.37 3.75 -7.89
C HIS A 116 -6.90 3.86 -8.35
N ALA A 117 -6.59 4.90 -9.13
CA ALA A 117 -5.24 5.16 -9.62
C ALA A 117 -4.21 5.15 -8.47
N GLY A 118 -3.13 4.42 -8.64
CA GLY A 118 -2.04 4.36 -7.69
C GLY A 118 -1.21 5.65 -7.65
N ILE A 119 -0.34 5.75 -6.65
CA ILE A 119 0.60 6.85 -6.46
C ILE A 119 2.01 6.27 -6.36
N THR A 120 2.99 6.92 -7.00
CA THR A 120 4.40 6.57 -6.86
C THR A 120 5.11 7.56 -5.96
N VAL A 121 6.03 7.06 -5.15
CA VAL A 121 6.79 7.85 -4.17
C VAL A 121 8.28 7.57 -4.35
N ASN A 122 9.11 8.60 -4.41
CA ASN A 122 10.55 8.41 -4.43
C ASN A 122 11.11 8.07 -3.03
N GLU A 123 12.32 7.50 -3.00
CA GLU A 123 12.93 7.02 -1.75
C GLU A 123 13.21 8.12 -0.74
N GLU A 124 13.56 9.32 -1.19
CA GLU A 124 13.79 10.47 -0.31
C GLU A 124 12.54 10.82 0.51
N LYS A 125 11.38 10.85 -0.14
CA LYS A 125 10.09 11.07 0.52
C LYS A 125 9.70 9.92 1.45
N ALA A 126 10.01 8.68 1.05
CA ALA A 126 9.76 7.52 1.90
C ALA A 126 10.59 7.57 3.19
N LEU A 127 11.88 7.88 3.09
CA LEU A 127 12.76 8.08 4.26
C LEU A 127 12.29 9.25 5.13
N HIS A 128 11.93 10.39 4.52
CA HIS A 128 11.40 11.52 5.27
C HIS A 128 10.11 11.17 6.01
N ALA A 129 9.24 10.33 5.42
CA ALA A 129 8.04 9.83 6.11
C ALA A 129 8.39 8.90 7.28
N VAL A 130 9.44 8.07 7.17
CA VAL A 130 9.97 7.27 8.29
C VAL A 130 10.38 8.16 9.45
N GLN A 131 11.15 9.21 9.18
CA GLN A 131 11.58 10.17 10.20
C GLN A 131 10.38 10.87 10.86
N LEU A 132 9.44 11.39 10.07
CA LEU A 132 8.24 12.06 10.59
C LEU A 132 7.35 11.12 11.40
N ALA A 133 7.21 9.86 10.99
CA ALA A 133 6.48 8.84 11.75
C ALA A 133 7.12 8.63 13.14
N HIS A 134 8.44 8.54 13.19
CA HIS A 134 9.17 8.41 14.47
C HIS A 134 9.03 9.67 15.32
N ASP A 135 9.29 10.85 14.74
CA ASP A 135 9.37 12.10 15.49
C ASP A 135 8.01 12.60 15.96
N ARG A 136 6.98 12.44 15.15
CA ARG A 136 5.65 13.02 15.38
C ARG A 136 4.63 12.03 15.91
N LEU A 137 4.65 10.79 15.37
CA LEU A 137 3.67 9.77 15.74
C LEU A 137 4.21 8.78 16.77
N LYS A 138 5.54 8.78 17.02
CA LYS A 138 6.23 7.86 17.94
C LYS A 138 6.08 6.39 17.53
N ILE A 139 5.97 6.13 16.23
CA ILE A 139 5.93 4.79 15.67
C ILE A 139 7.18 4.53 14.83
N THR A 140 7.62 3.28 14.80
CA THR A 140 8.70 2.82 13.93
C THR A 140 8.08 2.16 12.71
N VAL A 141 8.43 2.66 11.53
CA VAL A 141 8.03 2.09 10.23
C VAL A 141 9.26 1.90 9.36
N GLU A 142 9.25 0.87 8.53
CA GLU A 142 10.27 0.66 7.49
C GLU A 142 9.93 1.48 6.23
N PRO A 143 10.90 1.76 5.33
CA PRO A 143 10.65 2.57 4.14
C PRO A 143 9.49 2.07 3.28
N GLY A 144 9.40 0.76 3.04
CA GLY A 144 8.27 0.15 2.32
C GLY A 144 6.93 0.31 3.03
N GLY A 145 6.94 0.30 4.37
CA GLY A 145 5.75 0.54 5.19
C GLY A 145 5.34 2.01 5.26
N ALA A 146 6.25 2.93 4.93
CA ALA A 146 6.05 4.38 5.03
C ALA A 146 5.58 5.04 3.72
N VAL A 147 5.59 4.34 2.57
CA VAL A 147 5.26 4.98 1.27
C VAL A 147 3.83 5.55 1.24
N ALA A 148 2.88 4.91 1.91
CA ALA A 148 1.52 5.43 2.00
C ALA A 148 1.46 6.75 2.80
N LEU A 149 2.21 6.83 3.90
CA LEU A 149 2.36 8.07 4.67
C LEU A 149 3.09 9.15 3.85
N ALA A 150 4.13 8.77 3.10
CA ALA A 150 4.83 9.68 2.20
C ALA A 150 3.92 10.24 1.11
N ALA A 151 3.06 9.41 0.53
CA ALA A 151 2.07 9.87 -0.44
C ALA A 151 1.09 10.87 0.19
N ALA A 152 0.61 10.60 1.41
CA ALA A 152 -0.27 11.50 2.14
C ALA A 152 0.39 12.87 2.42
N LEU A 153 1.66 12.88 2.77
CA LEU A 153 2.39 14.09 3.14
C LEU A 153 2.86 14.93 1.94
N PHE A 154 3.24 14.28 0.83
CA PHE A 154 3.98 14.93 -0.24
C PHE A 154 3.30 14.88 -1.62
N HIS A 155 2.15 14.22 -1.76
CA HIS A 155 1.41 14.08 -3.01
C HIS A 155 -0.06 14.51 -2.89
N GLY A 156 -0.33 15.53 -2.10
CA GLY A 156 -1.68 16.08 -1.91
C GLY A 156 -2.33 16.58 -3.21
N ASP A 157 -1.53 16.97 -4.20
CA ASP A 157 -1.97 17.34 -5.54
C ASP A 157 -2.67 16.21 -6.32
N GLN A 158 -2.38 14.97 -5.97
CA GLN A 158 -2.98 13.76 -6.56
C GLN A 158 -4.18 13.24 -5.76
N ILE A 159 -4.52 13.89 -4.66
CA ILE A 159 -5.55 13.46 -3.72
C ILE A 159 -6.73 14.41 -3.82
N THR A 160 -7.91 13.85 -4.01
CA THR A 160 -9.13 14.64 -4.23
C THR A 160 -10.11 14.58 -3.08
N SER A 161 -9.86 13.73 -2.08
CA SER A 161 -10.70 13.59 -0.90
C SER A 161 -10.26 14.56 0.20
N ASP A 162 -11.22 15.12 0.93
CA ASP A 162 -10.95 15.96 2.11
C ASP A 162 -10.45 15.13 3.31
N CYS A 163 -10.61 13.81 3.26
CA CYS A 163 -10.15 12.89 4.28
C CYS A 163 -9.20 11.84 3.68
N LEU A 164 -8.13 11.57 4.41
CA LEU A 164 -7.08 10.61 4.05
C LEU A 164 -6.86 9.62 5.18
N ILE A 165 -6.72 8.35 4.80
CA ILE A 165 -6.27 7.27 5.67
C ILE A 165 -5.00 6.70 5.05
N ALA A 166 -3.88 6.79 5.75
CA ALA A 166 -2.62 6.19 5.32
C ALA A 166 -2.30 4.95 6.16
N VAL A 167 -2.16 3.82 5.50
CA VAL A 167 -1.80 2.56 6.17
C VAL A 167 -0.29 2.49 6.33
N ALA A 168 0.20 2.68 7.55
CA ALA A 168 1.59 2.43 7.92
C ALA A 168 1.75 0.94 8.24
N SER A 169 2.51 0.22 7.41
CA SER A 169 2.69 -1.24 7.56
C SER A 169 4.16 -1.59 7.64
N GLY A 170 4.47 -2.55 8.53
CA GLY A 170 5.85 -2.99 8.71
C GLY A 170 6.72 -2.01 9.50
N GLY A 171 7.52 -2.55 10.41
CA GLY A 171 8.42 -1.78 11.27
C GLY A 171 9.77 -2.46 11.47
N ASN A 172 10.10 -3.43 10.62
CA ASN A 172 11.37 -4.14 10.65
C ASN A 172 12.43 -3.39 9.83
N VAL A 173 12.79 -2.20 10.30
CA VAL A 173 13.77 -1.34 9.65
C VAL A 173 15.17 -1.60 10.21
N ASP A 174 16.15 -1.74 9.32
CA ASP A 174 17.55 -1.82 9.69
C ASP A 174 18.02 -0.50 10.29
N ARG A 175 18.89 -0.59 11.31
CA ARG A 175 19.39 0.59 12.02
C ARG A 175 20.05 1.59 11.08
N ASP A 176 20.87 1.12 10.15
CA ASP A 176 21.59 1.97 9.20
C ASP A 176 20.64 2.70 8.23
N VAL A 177 19.51 2.08 7.89
CA VAL A 177 18.45 2.70 7.08
C VAL A 177 17.70 3.75 7.88
N PHE A 178 17.38 3.43 9.14
CA PHE A 178 16.72 4.35 10.06
C PHE A 178 17.57 5.60 10.37
N GLU A 179 18.88 5.44 10.55
CA GLU A 179 19.82 6.55 10.80
C GLU A 179 20.02 7.46 9.57
N ARG A 180 19.62 7.01 8.37
CA ARG A 180 19.64 7.80 7.13
C ARG A 180 18.32 8.56 6.86
N ALA A 181 17.26 8.19 7.54
CA ALA A 181 15.95 8.84 7.44
C ALA A 181 15.94 10.15 8.24
#